data_a44a8115b6971809ba0a368598fa6054
#
_entry.id   a44a8115b6971809ba0a368598fa6054
#
_cell.length_a   1.000
_cell.length_b   1.000
_cell.length_c   1.000
_cell.angle_alpha   90.00
_cell.angle_beta   90.00
_cell.angle_gamma   90.00
#
_symmetry.space_group_name_H-M   'P 1'
#
loop_
_entity.id
_entity.type
_entity.pdbx_description
1 polymer ?
#
loop_
_entity_poly.entity_id
_entity_poly.type
_entity_poly.pdbx_seq_one_letter_code
_entity_poly.pdbx_strand_id
1 'polypeptide(L)' 'MDFFIPSQNRMIEVKSDYLFERDEQEIEMKRNAVLKEGYLYDIYVINEKKKIVMIV' A
#
# COMPACT_ATOMS: atom_id res chain seq x y z
N MET A 1 -9.05 -0.06 -0.86
CA MET A 1 -9.43 1.24 -0.28
C MET A 1 -8.17 2.01 0.08
N ASP A 2 -8.10 3.25 -0.38
CA ASP A 2 -6.90 4.05 -0.22
C ASP A 2 -7.17 5.22 0.72
N PHE A 3 -6.16 5.55 1.52
CA PHE A 3 -6.21 6.68 2.43
C PHE A 3 -5.05 7.62 2.12
N PHE A 4 -5.29 8.90 2.29
CA PHE A 4 -4.25 9.91 2.16
C PHE A 4 -4.22 10.77 3.42
N ILE A 5 -3.03 10.95 3.98
CA ILE A 5 -2.84 11.76 5.18
C ILE A 5 -2.04 13.02 4.79
N PRO A 6 -2.72 14.15 4.57
CA PRO A 6 -2.03 15.35 4.09
C PRO A 6 -0.96 15.89 5.04
N SER A 7 -1.18 15.76 6.34
CA SER A 7 -0.23 16.25 7.34
C SER A 7 1.11 15.52 7.30
N GLN A 8 1.13 14.31 6.72
CA GLN A 8 2.35 13.49 6.63
C GLN A 8 2.78 13.26 5.19
N ASN A 9 2.02 13.76 4.22
CA ASN A 9 2.22 13.43 2.80
C ASN A 9 2.33 11.91 2.61
N ARG A 10 1.45 11.18 3.27
CA ARG A 10 1.48 9.73 3.31
C ARG A 10 0.25 9.16 2.65
N MET A 11 0.45 8.19 1.75
CA MET A 11 -0.62 7.43 1.13
C MET A 11 -0.63 6.02 1.73
N ILE A 12 -1.80 5.53 2.08
CA ILE A 12 -1.98 4.18 2.64
C ILE A 12 -2.94 3.43 1.76
N GLU A 13 -2.51 2.27 1.28
CA GLU A 13 -3.35 1.39 0.49
C GLU A 13 -3.59 0.09 1.27
N VAL A 14 -4.82 -0.40 1.25
CA VAL A 14 -5.18 -1.67 1.90
C VAL A 14 -5.44 -2.70 0.80
N LYS A 15 -4.73 -3.82 0.86
CA LYS A 15 -4.88 -4.91 -0.09
C LYS A 15 -4.98 -6.24 0.64
N SER A 16 -5.74 -7.18 0.06
CA SER A 16 -5.74 -8.54 0.57
C SER A 16 -4.40 -9.21 0.24
N ASP A 17 -4.05 -10.24 1.02
CA ASP A 17 -2.82 -11.00 0.79
C ASP A 17 -2.79 -11.60 -0.61
N TYR A 18 -3.93 -12.09 -1.09
CA TYR A 18 -4.03 -12.65 -2.43
C TYR A 18 -3.73 -11.60 -3.50
N LEU A 19 -4.35 -10.42 -3.39
CA LEU A 19 -4.15 -9.35 -4.36
C LEU A 19 -2.74 -8.78 -4.29
N PHE A 20 -2.16 -8.74 -3.11
CA PHE A 20 -0.79 -8.27 -2.94
C PHE A 20 0.19 -9.15 -3.71
N GLU A 21 0.06 -10.46 -3.60
CA GLU A 21 0.92 -11.39 -4.33
C GLU A 21 0.70 -11.29 -5.84
N ARG A 22 -0.55 -11.21 -6.27
CA ARG A 22 -0.87 -11.17 -7.69
C ARG A 22 -0.36 -9.90 -8.37
N ASP A 23 -0.48 -8.78 -7.68
CA ASP A 23 -0.19 -7.46 -8.27
C ASP A 23 1.14 -6.89 -7.77
N GLU A 24 2.04 -7.73 -7.30
CA GLU A 24 3.30 -7.29 -6.68
C GLU A 24 4.09 -6.32 -7.56
N GLN A 25 4.21 -6.62 -8.84
CA GLN A 25 4.97 -5.75 -9.76
C GLN A 25 4.31 -4.39 -9.94
N GLU A 26 3.00 -4.36 -10.09
CA GLU A 26 2.28 -3.10 -10.23
C GLU A 26 2.37 -2.26 -8.97
N ILE A 27 2.29 -2.91 -7.82
CA ILE A 27 2.41 -2.26 -6.52
C ILE A 27 3.79 -1.61 -6.38
N GLU A 28 4.84 -2.32 -6.77
CA GLU A 28 6.19 -1.80 -6.70
C GLU A 28 6.38 -0.58 -7.62
N MET A 29 5.85 -0.65 -8.83
CA MET A 29 5.91 0.47 -9.77
C MET A 29 5.18 1.69 -9.23
N LYS A 30 3.99 1.48 -8.69
CA LYS A 30 3.18 2.55 -8.11
C LYS A 30 3.88 3.17 -6.89
N ARG A 31 4.45 2.33 -6.05
CA ARG A 31 5.19 2.78 -4.88
C ARG A 31 6.37 3.65 -5.26
N ASN A 32 7.16 3.20 -6.24
CA ASN A 32 8.32 3.96 -6.70
C ASN A 32 7.90 5.31 -7.27
N ALA A 33 6.80 5.36 -8.02
CA ALA A 33 6.30 6.60 -8.58
C ALA A 33 5.86 7.57 -7.47
N VAL A 34 5.17 7.07 -6.46
CA VAL A 34 4.71 7.89 -5.34
C VAL A 34 5.89 8.43 -4.53
N LEU A 35 6.87 7.58 -4.25
CA LEU A 35 8.06 7.99 -3.50
C LEU A 35 8.87 9.03 -4.27
N LYS A 36 8.91 8.90 -5.59
CA LYS A 36 9.62 9.84 -6.45
C LYS A 36 9.00 11.24 -6.37
N GLU A 37 7.70 11.32 -6.15
CA GLU A 37 7.01 12.60 -6.01
C GLU A 37 7.16 13.21 -4.62
N GLY A 38 7.88 12.55 -3.72
CA GLY A 38 8.12 13.07 -2.40
C GLY A 38 7.10 12.66 -1.35
N TYR A 39 6.25 11.68 -1.67
CA TYR A 39 5.24 11.18 -0.73
C TYR A 39 5.71 9.89 -0.10
N LEU A 40 5.16 9.57 1.07
CA LEU A 40 5.33 8.27 1.70
C LEU A 40 4.21 7.35 1.23
N TYR A 41 4.50 6.06 1.12
CA TYR A 41 3.53 5.09 0.62
C TYR A 41 3.63 3.82 1.44
N ASP A 42 2.54 3.47 2.11
CA ASP A 42 2.45 2.26 2.91
C ASP A 42 1.36 1.36 2.35
N ILE A 43 1.60 0.06 2.37
CA ILE A 43 0.62 -0.92 1.94
C ILE A 43 0.32 -1.83 3.13
N TYR A 44 -0.94 -1.86 3.53
CA TYR A 44 -1.41 -2.72 4.61
C TYR A 44 -2.02 -3.97 3.98
N VAL A 45 -1.37 -5.10 4.20
CA VAL A 45 -1.82 -6.38 3.67
C VAL A 45 -2.68 -7.06 4.72
N ILE A 46 -3.90 -7.41 4.34
CA ILE A 46 -4.85 -8.06 5.26
C ILE A 46 -5.15 -9.48 4.76
N ASN A 47 -5.50 -10.35 5.71
CA ASN A 47 -5.88 -11.73 5.38
C ASN A 47 -7.42 -11.85 5.23
N GLU A 48 -7.91 -13.08 5.06
CA GLU A 48 -9.33 -13.34 4.91
C GLU A 48 -10.16 -12.86 6.09
N LYS A 49 -9.57 -12.82 7.27
CA LYS A 49 -10.23 -12.36 8.48
C LYS A 49 -10.12 -10.85 8.66
N LYS A 50 -9.63 -10.14 7.64
CA LYS A 50 -9.44 -8.69 7.64
C LYS A 50 -8.49 -8.22 8.73
N LYS A 51 -7.50 -9.05 9.07
CA LYS A 51 -6.45 -8.70 10.01
C LYS A 51 -5.20 -8.32 9.25
N ILE A 52 -4.51 -7.30 9.73
CA ILE A 52 -3.26 -6.87 9.12
C ILE A 52 -2.19 -7.93 9.39
N VAL A 53 -1.64 -8.51 8.33
CA VAL A 53 -0.58 -9.52 8.46
C VAL A 53 0.78 -8.95 8.09
N MET A 54 0.81 -7.83 7.36
CA MET A 54 2.06 -7.23 6.93
C MET A 54 1.83 -5.77 6.57
N ILE A 55 2.82 -4.93 6.86
CA ILE A 55 2.86 -3.54 6.42
C ILE A 55 4.13 -3.36 5.61
N VAL A 56 3.97 -2.93 4.39
CA VAL A 56 5.10 -2.78 3.46
C VAL A 56 5.39 -1.33 3.14
#